data_569e056d22ede61cf72ba38cb0a83d4c
#
_entry.id   569e056d22ede61cf72ba38cb0a83d4c
#
_cell.length_a   1.000
_cell.length_b   1.000
_cell.length_c   1.000
_cell.angle_alpha   90.00
_cell.angle_beta   90.00
_cell.angle_gamma   90.00
#
_symmetry.space_group_name_H-M   'P 1'
#
loop_
_entity.id
_entity.type
_entity.pdbx_description
1 polymer ?
#
loop_
_entity_poly.entity_id
_entity_poly.type
_entity_poly.pdbx_seq_one_letter_code
_entity_poly.pdbx_strand_id
1 'polypeptide(L)'
;AASDVYKRQDIDAAIATEHICLAAAEIGLGSCWVCNFDPELFKANFGLSSERYPVAIVSLGYIQEQPDHFTTRKDKDEIVTFL
;
A
#
# COMPACT_ATOMS: atom_id res chain seq x y z
N ALA A 1 1.45 -22.42 12.67
CA ALA A 1 1.74 -23.16 11.44
C ALA A 1 2.55 -22.31 10.47
N ALA A 2 3.34 -22.96 9.62
CA ALA A 2 4.16 -22.25 8.64
C ALA A 2 3.29 -21.38 7.69
N SER A 3 2.11 -21.89 7.33
CA SER A 3 1.18 -21.14 6.48
C SER A 3 0.72 -19.81 7.11
N ASP A 4 0.59 -19.76 8.43
CA ASP A 4 0.20 -18.54 9.12
C ASP A 4 1.31 -17.51 9.13
N VAL A 5 2.57 -17.95 9.20
CA VAL A 5 3.73 -17.06 9.11
C VAL A 5 3.80 -16.43 7.73
N TYR A 6 3.61 -17.19 6.66
CA TYR A 6 3.63 -16.67 5.31
C TYR A 6 2.48 -15.69 5.03
N LYS A 7 1.30 -15.94 5.59
CA LYS A 7 0.17 -15.02 5.46
C LYS A 7 0.44 -13.67 6.11
N ARG A 8 1.20 -13.67 7.20
CA ARG A 8 1.56 -12.42 7.91
C ARG A 8 2.59 -11.58 7.15
N GLN A 9 3.31 -12.18 6.20
CA GLN A 9 4.26 -11.42 5.37
C GLN A 9 3.55 -10.33 4.55
N ASP A 10 2.36 -10.60 4.05
CA ASP A 10 1.57 -9.59 3.34
C ASP A 10 1.19 -8.44 4.25
N ILE A 11 0.85 -8.74 5.50
CA ILE A 11 0.54 -7.72 6.51
C ILE A 11 1.78 -6.86 6.79
N ASP A 12 2.94 -7.50 6.97
CA ASP A 12 4.20 -6.79 7.22
C ASP A 12 4.55 -5.88 6.05
N ALA A 13 4.37 -6.36 4.82
CA ALA A 13 4.62 -5.57 3.63
C ALA A 13 3.66 -4.38 3.54
N ALA A 14 2.40 -4.57 3.91
CA ALA A 14 1.40 -3.50 3.92
C ALA A 14 1.75 -2.42 4.94
N ILE A 15 2.24 -2.81 6.11
CA ILE A 15 2.68 -1.86 7.14
C ILE A 15 3.86 -1.02 6.61
N ALA A 16 4.85 -1.68 6.00
CA ALA A 16 6.00 -0.97 5.42
C ALA A 16 5.56 -0.02 4.31
N THR A 17 4.60 -0.42 3.48
CA THR A 17 4.05 0.39 2.39
C THR A 17 3.39 1.65 2.94
N GLU A 18 2.60 1.53 4.01
CA GLU A 18 1.96 2.68 4.63
C GLU A 18 2.99 3.66 5.20
N HIS A 19 4.06 3.15 5.81
CA HIS A 19 5.15 4.00 6.28
C HIS A 19 5.82 4.77 5.14
N ILE A 20 5.96 4.16 3.97
CA ILE A 20 6.49 4.84 2.79
C ILE A 20 5.56 6.00 2.39
N CYS A 21 4.25 5.76 2.37
CA CYS A 21 3.28 6.79 2.02
C CYS A 21 3.29 7.94 3.03
N LEU A 22 3.39 7.64 4.32
CA LEU A 22 3.47 8.67 5.37
C LEU A 22 4.76 9.48 5.26
N ALA A 23 5.88 8.80 5.03
CA ALA A 23 7.17 9.47 4.86
C ALA A 23 7.17 10.36 3.62
N ALA A 24 6.55 9.91 2.53
CA ALA A 24 6.40 10.70 1.31
C ALA A 24 5.61 11.99 1.59
N ALA A 25 4.49 11.87 2.31
CA ALA A 25 3.68 13.02 2.69
C ALA A 25 4.47 14.02 3.54
N GLU A 26 5.29 13.53 4.45
CA GLU A 26 6.15 14.36 5.31
C GLU A 26 7.07 15.28 4.49
N ILE A 27 7.63 14.76 3.40
CA ILE A 27 8.57 15.52 2.56
C ILE A 27 7.89 16.18 1.35
N GLY A 28 6.57 16.19 1.31
CA GLY A 28 5.82 16.88 0.27
C GLY A 28 5.66 16.11 -1.04
N LEU A 29 5.87 14.80 -1.05
CA LEU A 29 5.64 13.97 -2.22
C LEU A 29 4.24 13.38 -2.19
N GLY A 30 3.64 13.25 -3.37
CA GLY A 30 2.42 12.48 -3.56
C GLY A 30 2.74 11.00 -3.69
N SER A 31 1.84 10.16 -3.22
CA SER A 31 1.97 8.72 -3.35
C SER A 31 0.63 8.10 -3.72
N CYS A 32 0.69 6.97 -4.40
CA CYS A 32 -0.50 6.20 -4.72
C CYS A 32 -0.20 4.73 -4.50
N TRP A 33 -1.03 4.11 -3.67
CA TRP A 33 -0.92 2.69 -3.35
C TRP A 33 -1.78 1.91 -4.33
N VAL A 34 -1.17 0.96 -5.05
CA VAL A 34 -1.86 0.14 -6.05
C VAL A 34 -1.69 -1.32 -5.68
N CYS A 35 -2.80 -2.02 -5.52
CA CYS A 35 -2.83 -3.48 -5.33
C CYS A 35 -3.50 -4.22 -6.48
N ASN A 36 -4.26 -3.53 -7.31
CA ASN A 36 -4.98 -4.14 -8.43
C ASN A 36 -4.08 -4.28 -9.65
N PHE A 37 -3.19 -5.26 -9.60
CA PHE A 37 -2.30 -5.58 -10.72
C PHE A 37 -2.06 -7.10 -10.75
N ASP A 38 -1.59 -7.60 -11.90
CA ASP A 38 -1.23 -9.01 -12.06
C ASP A 38 0.20 -9.24 -11.56
N PRO A 39 0.39 -9.96 -10.44
CA PRO A 39 1.72 -10.17 -9.88
C PRO A 39 2.67 -10.92 -10.82
N GLU A 40 2.16 -11.89 -11.56
CA GLU A 40 3.00 -12.68 -12.46
C GLU A 40 3.50 -11.86 -13.64
N LEU A 41 2.63 -11.03 -14.19
CA LEU A 41 3.00 -10.10 -15.27
C LEU A 41 4.01 -9.08 -14.78
N PHE A 42 3.81 -8.57 -13.58
CA PHE A 42 4.75 -7.63 -12.96
C PHE A 42 6.12 -8.26 -12.78
N LYS A 43 6.16 -9.49 -12.27
CA LYS A 43 7.43 -10.22 -12.08
C LYS A 43 8.15 -10.42 -13.40
N ALA A 44 7.43 -10.78 -14.44
CA ALA A 44 8.00 -10.99 -15.78
C ALA A 44 8.58 -9.69 -16.35
N ASN A 45 7.85 -8.58 -16.22
CA ASN A 45 8.26 -7.29 -16.78
C ASN A 45 9.45 -6.68 -16.05
N PHE A 46 9.59 -6.93 -14.76
CA PHE A 46 10.67 -6.36 -13.95
C PHE A 46 11.78 -7.35 -13.62
N GLY A 47 11.70 -8.56 -14.18
CA GLY A 47 12.77 -9.56 -14.00
C GLY A 47 12.92 -10.04 -12.57
N LEU A 48 11.84 -10.12 -11.81
CA LEU A 48 11.89 -10.60 -10.45
C LEU A 48 11.98 -12.12 -10.39
N SER A 49 12.74 -12.63 -9.42
CA SER A 49 12.85 -14.06 -9.20
C SER A 49 11.52 -14.65 -8.72
N SER A 50 11.36 -15.97 -8.90
CA SER A 50 10.16 -16.68 -8.45
C SER A 50 9.94 -16.63 -6.94
N GLU A 51 11.00 -16.36 -6.18
CA GLU A 51 10.95 -16.30 -4.72
C GLU A 51 10.42 -14.96 -4.20
N ARG A 52 10.34 -13.95 -5.06
CA ARG A 52 9.85 -12.63 -4.70
C ARG A 52 8.42 -12.47 -5.16
N TYR A 53 7.56 -12.06 -4.24
CA TYR A 53 6.15 -11.84 -4.54
C TYR A 53 5.80 -10.36 -4.33
N PRO A 54 5.36 -9.66 -5.37
CA PRO A 54 4.95 -8.25 -5.24
C PRO A 54 3.59 -8.15 -4.54
N VAL A 55 3.56 -7.44 -3.44
CA VAL A 55 2.34 -7.25 -2.65
C VAL A 55 1.62 -5.98 -3.07
N ALA A 56 2.37 -4.92 -3.32
CA ALA A 56 1.82 -3.63 -3.68
C ALA A 56 2.81 -2.84 -4.51
N ILE A 57 2.30 -1.88 -5.24
CA ILE A 57 3.09 -0.90 -5.98
C ILE A 57 2.79 0.46 -5.38
N VAL A 58 3.82 1.25 -5.13
CA VAL A 58 3.65 2.64 -4.71
C VAL A 58 4.30 3.53 -5.77
N SER A 59 3.49 4.38 -6.39
CA SER A 59 4.02 5.44 -7.25
C SER A 59 4.29 6.68 -6.40
N LEU A 60 5.42 7.31 -6.64
CA LEU A 60 5.84 8.51 -5.92
C LEU A 60 6.11 9.63 -6.92
N GLY A 61 5.74 10.83 -6.60
CA GLY A 61 6.00 11.97 -7.47
C GLY A 61 5.61 13.29 -6.83
N TYR A 62 5.97 14.36 -7.51
CA TYR A 62 5.57 15.69 -7.09
C TYR A 62 4.11 15.94 -7.45
N ILE A 63 3.39 16.60 -6.57
CA ILE A 63 1.98 16.94 -6.78
C ILE A 63 1.93 18.23 -7.59
N GLN A 64 1.32 18.18 -8.78
CA GLN A 64 1.13 19.38 -9.61
C GLN A 64 -0.11 20.17 -9.19
N GLU A 65 -1.19 19.44 -8.92
CA GLU A 65 -2.45 20.04 -8.51
C GLU A 65 -3.06 19.20 -7.38
N GLN A 66 -3.59 19.88 -6.37
CA GLN A 66 -4.39 19.21 -5.36
C GLN A 66 -5.76 18.91 -5.96
N PRO A 67 -6.19 17.66 -5.95
CA PRO A 67 -7.54 17.33 -6.43
C PRO A 67 -8.60 18.02 -5.56
N ASP A 68 -9.56 18.61 -6.25
CA ASP A 68 -10.62 19.39 -5.62
C ASP A 68 -11.82 18.47 -5.31
N HIS A 69 -11.57 17.42 -4.53
CA HIS A 69 -12.60 16.50 -4.12
C HIS A 69 -12.52 16.23 -2.63
N PHE A 70 -13.68 15.93 -2.05
CA PHE A 70 -13.78 15.60 -0.63
C PHE A 70 -13.78 14.10 -0.46
N THR A 71 -13.05 13.63 0.56
CA THR A 71 -13.18 12.27 1.02
C THR A 71 -14.10 12.27 2.24
N THR A 72 -15.00 11.29 2.28
CA THR A 72 -15.87 11.11 3.43
C THR A 72 -15.39 9.94 4.26
N ARG A 73 -15.57 10.04 5.55
CA ARG A 73 -15.23 8.98 6.49
C ARG A 73 -16.39 8.77 7.45
N LYS A 74 -16.59 7.54 7.87
CA LYS A 74 -17.55 7.25 8.92
C LYS A 74 -17.07 7.85 10.23
N ASP A 75 -18.01 8.24 11.07
CA ASP A 75 -17.69 8.74 12.40
C ASP A 75 -17.01 7.63 13.22
N LYS A 76 -16.16 8.04 14.15
CA LYS A 76 -15.42 7.13 15.01
C LYS A 76 -16.34 6.13 15.71
N ASP A 77 -17.48 6.61 16.20
CA ASP A 77 -18.45 5.80 16.95
C ASP A 77 -19.07 4.69 16.10
N GLU A 78 -19.10 4.88 14.78
CA GLU A 78 -19.63 3.86 13.86
C GLU A 78 -18.67 2.71 13.59
N ILE A 79 -17.38 2.93 13.79
CA ILE A 79 -16.34 1.96 13.39
C ILE A 79 -15.54 1.43 14.56
N VAL A 80 -15.60 2.05 15.73
CA VAL A 80 -14.82 1.64 16.89
C VAL A 80 -15.76 1.16 18.00
N THR A 81 -15.49 -0.04 18.47
CA THR A 81 -16.21 -0.63 19.61
C THR A 81 -15.18 -0.98 20.69
N PHE A 82 -15.43 -0.53 21.91
CA PHE A 82 -14.60 -0.87 23.07
C PHE A 82 -15.16 -2.12 23.73
N LEU A 83 -14.31 -3.13 23.89
CA LEU A 83 -14.68 -4.41 24.50
C LEU A 83 -14.54 -4.37 26.02
#